data_c695b15b0430c780567f147b030428c4
#
_entry.id   c695b15b0430c780567f147b030428c4
#
_cell.length_a   1.000
_cell.length_b   1.000
_cell.length_c   1.000
_cell.angle_alpha   90.00
_cell.angle_beta   90.00
_cell.angle_gamma   90.00
#
_symmetry.space_group_name_H-M   'P 1'
#
loop_
_entity.id
_entity.type
_entity.pdbx_description
1 polymer ?
#
loop_
_entity_poly.entity_id
_entity_poly.type
_entity_poly.pdbx_seq_one_letter_code
_entity_poly.pdbx_strand_id
1 'polypeptide(L)'
;MKKIINGSLILFSVMLLGACTTTTNTESTVESTNSMSTTREEEIVTIFTARIESVMELETHESAVQILLIDVEAVQDSENATTSFNDGVAINVDPATLDFNFNDLKAGDKLKVSLDHPAIMTMSIPPQIPGNSILSVELVK
;
A
#
# COMPACT_ATOMS: atom_id res chain seq x y z
N MET A 1 36.18 -16.06 18.82
CA MET A 1 35.41 -16.91 19.79
C MET A 1 34.00 -16.91 19.35
N LYS A 2 33.63 -17.86 18.62
CA LYS A 2 32.73 -18.99 18.76
C LYS A 2 31.64 -18.80 19.82
N LYS A 3 30.37 -18.76 19.38
CA LYS A 3 29.30 -19.59 19.97
C LYS A 3 28.12 -19.69 19.02
N ILE A 4 27.97 -20.88 18.56
CA ILE A 4 26.81 -21.56 17.98
C ILE A 4 25.92 -21.99 19.15
N ILE A 5 24.60 -22.02 18.98
CA ILE A 5 23.70 -22.98 19.66
C ILE A 5 22.29 -22.78 19.09
N ASN A 6 21.83 -23.81 18.35
CA ASN A 6 20.69 -24.70 18.54
C ASN A 6 19.30 -24.03 18.39
N GLY A 7 18.46 -24.43 17.52
CA GLY A 7 17.99 -25.81 17.26
C GLY A 7 16.75 -26.10 18.12
N SER A 8 15.54 -25.94 17.56
CA SER A 8 14.39 -26.67 18.07
C SER A 8 13.35 -26.87 16.97
N LEU A 9 13.38 -28.08 16.50
CA LEU A 9 12.41 -28.77 15.67
C LEU A 9 11.22 -29.17 16.55
N ILE A 10 10.03 -28.72 16.28
CA ILE A 10 8.81 -29.28 16.86
C ILE A 10 7.88 -29.71 15.74
N LEU A 11 7.88 -31.00 15.55
CA LEU A 11 6.86 -31.76 14.84
C LEU A 11 5.66 -31.96 15.79
N PHE A 12 4.47 -31.67 15.35
CA PHE A 12 3.22 -32.23 15.86
C PHE A 12 2.24 -32.27 14.71
N SER A 13 2.08 -33.41 14.09
CA SER A 13 1.22 -34.56 14.40
C SER A 13 -0.26 -34.30 14.16
N VAL A 14 -0.69 -34.78 13.03
CA VAL A 14 -1.94 -35.36 12.54
C VAL A 14 -2.96 -35.72 13.63
N MET A 15 -4.21 -35.34 13.42
CA MET A 15 -5.37 -36.16 13.76
C MET A 15 -6.48 -35.98 12.73
N LEU A 16 -6.71 -37.05 12.03
CA LEU A 16 -7.88 -37.44 11.28
C LEU A 16 -9.02 -37.85 12.21
N LEU A 17 -10.21 -37.90 11.65
CA LEU A 17 -11.45 -38.61 12.01
C LEU A 17 -12.59 -37.59 12.22
N GLY A 18 -13.72 -37.75 11.62
CA GLY A 18 -14.38 -38.88 11.08
C GLY A 18 -15.66 -38.50 10.31
N ALA A 19 -15.99 -39.41 9.52
CA ALA A 19 -17.15 -39.49 8.65
C ALA A 19 -18.44 -39.78 9.45
N CYS A 20 -19.53 -39.56 8.77
CA CYS A 20 -20.79 -40.35 8.70
C CYS A 20 -21.96 -39.39 8.43
N THR A 21 -22.88 -39.63 7.63
CA THR A 21 -23.47 -40.66 6.78
C THR A 21 -24.82 -40.12 6.30
N THR A 22 -25.09 -40.37 5.02
CA THR A 22 -26.36 -40.83 4.42
C THR A 22 -27.69 -40.11 4.79
N THR A 23 -28.49 -39.66 3.85
CA THR A 23 -29.28 -40.52 2.97
C THR A 23 -30.17 -39.69 1.98
N THR A 24 -30.10 -40.06 0.73
CA THR A 24 -31.16 -40.31 -0.26
C THR A 24 -32.01 -39.16 -0.86
N ASN A 25 -31.87 -39.09 -2.19
CA ASN A 25 -32.85 -38.90 -3.26
C ASN A 25 -33.57 -37.54 -3.41
N THR A 26 -33.35 -36.87 -4.52
CA THR A 26 -34.10 -37.04 -5.77
C THR A 26 -33.52 -36.13 -6.85
N GLU A 27 -33.38 -36.68 -8.02
CA GLU A 27 -33.09 -36.12 -9.33
C GLU A 27 -33.72 -34.75 -9.59
N SER A 28 -32.90 -33.80 -10.04
CA SER A 28 -33.30 -32.87 -11.10
C SER A 28 -32.05 -32.21 -11.66
N THR A 29 -31.76 -32.56 -12.87
CA THR A 29 -30.77 -31.99 -13.79
C THR A 29 -31.05 -30.50 -14.00
N VAL A 30 -30.15 -29.65 -13.58
CA VAL A 30 -29.92 -28.35 -14.21
C VAL A 30 -28.42 -28.12 -14.19
N GLU A 31 -27.83 -28.24 -15.36
CA GLU A 31 -26.50 -27.69 -15.67
C GLU A 31 -26.54 -26.19 -15.40
N SER A 32 -25.95 -25.76 -14.31
CA SER A 32 -25.63 -24.38 -14.14
C SER A 32 -24.10 -24.27 -14.10
N THR A 33 -23.57 -23.86 -15.20
CA THR A 33 -22.19 -23.44 -15.38
C THR A 33 -21.91 -22.32 -14.36
N ASN A 34 -21.42 -22.70 -13.19
CA ASN A 34 -20.93 -21.75 -12.21
C ASN A 34 -19.58 -21.22 -12.72
N SER A 35 -19.68 -20.20 -13.56
CA SER A 35 -18.58 -19.28 -13.79
C SER A 35 -18.28 -18.65 -12.43
N MET A 36 -17.27 -19.15 -11.76
CA MET A 36 -16.65 -18.53 -10.60
C MET A 36 -16.05 -17.22 -11.08
N SER A 37 -16.87 -16.17 -11.11
CA SER A 37 -16.39 -14.81 -11.14
C SER A 37 -15.67 -14.60 -9.80
N THR A 38 -14.36 -14.73 -9.83
CA THR A 38 -13.50 -14.21 -8.77
C THR A 38 -13.69 -12.69 -8.80
N THR A 39 -14.62 -12.22 -7.99
CA THR A 39 -14.71 -10.81 -7.67
C THR A 39 -13.42 -10.48 -6.94
N ARG A 40 -12.45 -9.94 -7.67
CA ARG A 40 -11.32 -9.25 -7.09
C ARG A 40 -11.97 -8.11 -6.32
N GLU A 41 -11.94 -8.17 -5.00
CA GLU A 41 -12.22 -7.00 -4.18
C GLU A 41 -11.21 -5.95 -4.67
N GLU A 42 -11.69 -4.92 -5.35
CA GLU A 42 -10.85 -3.79 -5.70
C GLU A 42 -10.45 -3.16 -4.37
N GLU A 43 -9.18 -3.31 -4.02
CA GLU A 43 -8.61 -2.68 -2.85
C GLU A 43 -8.83 -1.17 -3.00
N ILE A 44 -9.57 -0.59 -2.04
CA ILE A 44 -9.89 0.83 -2.06
C ILE A 44 -8.63 1.57 -1.63
N VAL A 45 -7.87 2.03 -2.61
CA VAL A 45 -6.64 2.80 -2.40
C VAL A 45 -6.65 4.03 -3.30
N THR A 46 -5.96 5.07 -2.87
CA THR A 46 -5.67 6.22 -3.72
C THR A 46 -4.27 6.08 -4.27
N ILE A 47 -4.13 6.06 -5.59
CA ILE A 47 -2.85 6.00 -6.30
C ILE A 47 -2.76 7.18 -7.23
N PHE A 48 -1.65 7.91 -7.14
CA PHE A 48 -1.38 9.03 -8.05
C PHE A 48 0.09 9.08 -8.45
N THR A 49 0.36 9.78 -9.55
CA THR A 49 1.73 10.17 -9.92
C THR A 49 1.88 11.66 -9.81
N ALA A 50 3.08 12.12 -9.49
CA ALA A 50 3.38 13.54 -9.36
C ALA A 50 4.86 13.82 -9.60
N ARG A 51 5.21 15.07 -9.83
CA ARG A 51 6.60 15.51 -9.95
C ARG A 51 7.11 16.08 -8.64
N ILE A 52 8.37 15.82 -8.34
CA ILE A 52 9.05 16.43 -7.21
C ILE A 52 9.30 17.92 -7.50
N GLU A 53 8.83 18.79 -6.64
CA GLU A 53 9.22 20.19 -6.61
C GLU A 53 10.43 20.40 -5.70
N SER A 54 10.39 19.85 -4.48
CA SER A 54 11.48 19.96 -3.52
C SER A 54 11.49 18.78 -2.54
N VAL A 55 12.66 18.53 -1.96
CA VAL A 55 12.89 17.54 -0.91
C VAL A 55 13.52 18.25 0.28
N MET A 56 13.02 18.01 1.48
CA MET A 56 13.49 18.64 2.71
C MET A 56 13.59 17.60 3.82
N GLU A 57 14.71 17.54 4.50
CA GLU A 57 14.86 16.77 5.73
C GLU A 57 14.16 17.51 6.87
N LEU A 58 13.35 16.79 7.64
CA LEU A 58 12.69 17.34 8.81
C LEU A 58 13.57 17.07 10.04
N GLU A 59 14.00 18.13 10.71
CA GLU A 59 14.72 18.05 11.99
C GLU A 59 13.74 17.67 13.13
N THR A 60 13.21 16.45 13.07
CA THR A 60 12.36 15.88 14.11
C THR A 60 13.09 14.75 14.81
N HIS A 61 12.53 14.26 15.93
CA HIS A 61 13.10 13.11 16.66
C HIS A 61 13.08 11.80 15.84
N GLU A 62 12.31 11.77 14.77
CA GLU A 62 12.25 10.70 13.78
C GLU A 62 12.83 11.25 12.48
N SER A 63 13.78 10.52 11.90
CA SER A 63 14.36 10.88 10.61
C SER A 63 13.28 10.83 9.55
N ALA A 64 12.65 11.95 9.26
CA ALA A 64 11.61 12.05 8.25
C ALA A 64 12.05 13.01 7.14
N VAL A 65 11.66 12.70 5.92
CA VAL A 65 11.84 13.54 4.74
C VAL A 65 10.49 14.01 4.25
N GLN A 66 10.35 15.29 4.03
CA GLN A 66 9.20 15.88 3.36
C GLN A 66 9.52 16.05 1.88
N ILE A 67 8.67 15.51 1.04
CA ILE A 67 8.75 15.66 -0.42
C ILE A 67 7.54 16.46 -0.86
N LEU A 68 7.76 17.65 -1.42
CA LEU A 68 6.72 18.45 -2.03
C LEU A 68 6.53 18.01 -3.48
N LEU A 69 5.32 17.67 -3.81
CA LEU A 69 4.91 17.14 -5.11
C LEU A 69 3.94 18.10 -5.80
N ILE A 70 4.13 18.26 -7.09
CA ILE A 70 3.28 19.05 -8.00
C ILE A 70 2.88 18.22 -9.22
N ASP A 71 2.04 18.77 -10.08
CA ASP A 71 1.54 18.10 -11.29
C ASP A 71 0.95 16.72 -10.96
N VAL A 72 0.05 16.69 -9.99
CA VAL A 72 -0.57 15.45 -9.51
C VAL A 72 -1.55 14.90 -10.54
N GLU A 73 -1.35 13.65 -10.93
CA GLU A 73 -2.21 12.91 -11.85
C GLU A 73 -2.77 11.67 -11.14
N ALA A 74 -4.08 11.58 -10.99
CA ALA A 74 -4.73 10.41 -10.42
C ALA A 74 -4.55 9.18 -11.32
N VAL A 75 -4.15 8.06 -10.74
CA VAL A 75 -4.11 6.73 -11.39
C VAL A 75 -5.32 5.89 -10.94
N GLN A 76 -5.57 5.88 -9.64
CA GLN A 76 -6.74 5.29 -9.01
C GLN A 76 -7.13 6.19 -7.85
N ASP A 77 -8.36 6.68 -7.80
CA ASP A 77 -8.80 7.63 -6.77
C ASP A 77 -10.31 7.50 -6.54
N SER A 78 -10.70 6.43 -5.89
CA SER A 78 -12.11 6.15 -5.58
C SER A 78 -12.70 7.12 -4.56
N GLU A 79 -11.85 7.79 -3.78
CA GLU A 79 -12.27 8.77 -2.75
C GLU A 79 -12.23 10.22 -3.25
N ASN A 80 -11.74 10.47 -4.47
CA ASN A 80 -11.45 11.80 -5.00
C ASN A 80 -10.48 12.63 -4.13
N ALA A 81 -9.56 11.97 -3.44
CA ALA A 81 -8.58 12.60 -2.57
C ALA A 81 -7.67 13.57 -3.34
N THR A 82 -7.30 13.20 -4.58
CA THR A 82 -6.42 14.01 -5.44
C THR A 82 -7.02 15.35 -5.84
N THR A 83 -8.32 15.54 -5.73
CA THR A 83 -8.96 16.85 -5.98
C THR A 83 -8.48 17.93 -5.01
N SER A 84 -7.94 17.55 -3.86
CA SER A 84 -7.35 18.45 -2.87
C SER A 84 -5.89 18.82 -3.19
N PHE A 85 -5.28 18.22 -4.22
CA PHE A 85 -3.85 18.36 -4.55
C PHE A 85 -3.57 19.35 -5.69
N ASN A 86 -4.53 20.25 -6.02
CA ASN A 86 -4.39 21.20 -7.11
C ASN A 86 -3.18 22.15 -6.93
N ASP A 87 -2.85 22.50 -5.71
CA ASP A 87 -1.70 23.35 -5.35
C ASP A 87 -0.49 22.51 -4.91
N GLY A 88 -0.47 21.22 -5.29
CA GLY A 88 0.53 20.25 -4.85
C GLY A 88 0.12 19.52 -3.59
N VAL A 89 0.98 18.61 -3.15
CA VAL A 89 0.83 17.83 -1.93
C VAL A 89 2.20 17.55 -1.32
N ALA A 90 2.32 17.68 -0.01
CA ALA A 90 3.53 17.29 0.70
C ALA A 90 3.36 15.90 1.32
N ILE A 91 4.28 15.00 1.06
CA ILE A 91 4.33 13.69 1.69
C ILE A 91 5.47 13.64 2.70
N ASN A 92 5.20 13.12 3.90
CA ASN A 92 6.19 12.94 4.95
C ASN A 92 6.54 11.45 5.03
N VAL A 93 7.72 11.07 4.60
CA VAL A 93 8.15 9.68 4.50
C VAL A 93 9.34 9.38 5.40
N ASP A 94 9.40 8.16 5.93
CA ASP A 94 10.61 7.65 6.55
C ASP A 94 11.56 7.18 5.44
N PRO A 95 12.78 7.75 5.33
CA PRO A 95 13.75 7.33 4.33
C PRO A 95 14.07 5.84 4.34
N ALA A 96 13.93 5.18 5.50
CA ALA A 96 14.19 3.76 5.65
C ALA A 96 13.13 2.87 4.96
N THR A 97 11.97 3.44 4.64
CA THR A 97 10.88 2.72 3.95
C THR A 97 10.94 2.83 2.42
N LEU A 98 11.86 3.64 1.89
CA LEU A 98 12.03 3.85 0.46
C LEU A 98 12.94 2.78 -0.15
N ASP A 99 12.56 2.25 -1.31
CA ASP A 99 13.39 1.32 -2.09
C ASP A 99 14.51 2.01 -2.90
N PHE A 100 14.67 3.31 -2.72
CA PHE A 100 15.68 4.15 -3.37
C PHE A 100 16.26 5.14 -2.37
N ASN A 101 17.44 5.68 -2.71
CA ASN A 101 18.08 6.69 -1.86
C ASN A 101 17.44 8.06 -2.12
N PHE A 102 16.84 8.65 -1.09
CA PHE A 102 16.17 9.96 -1.20
C PHE A 102 17.14 11.10 -1.54
N ASN A 103 18.45 10.95 -1.24
CA ASN A 103 19.46 11.94 -1.61
C ASN A 103 19.72 12.01 -3.13
N ASP A 104 19.29 10.99 -3.87
CA ASP A 104 19.40 10.96 -5.33
C ASP A 104 18.23 11.62 -6.03
N LEU A 105 17.15 11.94 -5.30
CA LEU A 105 15.97 12.60 -5.82
C LEU A 105 16.26 14.03 -6.25
N LYS A 106 15.65 14.41 -7.36
CA LYS A 106 15.79 15.75 -7.95
C LYS A 106 14.45 16.35 -8.28
N ALA A 107 14.40 17.67 -8.25
CA ALA A 107 13.24 18.39 -8.77
C ALA A 107 12.98 17.96 -10.22
N GLY A 108 11.72 17.65 -10.52
CA GLY A 108 11.27 17.15 -11.82
C GLY A 108 11.20 15.63 -11.93
N ASP A 109 11.82 14.85 -11.02
CA ASP A 109 11.63 13.41 -10.98
C ASP A 109 10.16 13.08 -10.71
N LYS A 110 9.67 11.98 -11.31
CA LYS A 110 8.27 11.56 -11.17
C LYS A 110 8.18 10.43 -10.14
N LEU A 111 7.30 10.60 -9.16
CA LEU A 111 6.97 9.58 -8.18
C LEU A 111 5.57 9.03 -8.44
N LYS A 112 5.38 7.77 -8.09
CA LYS A 112 4.08 7.14 -7.93
C LYS A 112 3.87 6.88 -6.45
N VAL A 113 2.78 7.35 -5.90
CA VAL A 113 2.45 7.26 -4.48
C VAL A 113 1.14 6.49 -4.32
N SER A 114 1.12 5.55 -3.40
CA SER A 114 -0.08 4.82 -3.00
C SER A 114 -0.41 5.16 -1.55
N LEU A 115 -1.65 5.54 -1.31
CA LEU A 115 -2.15 5.90 0.01
C LEU A 115 -3.09 4.82 0.53
N ASP A 116 -3.11 4.66 1.85
CA ASP A 116 -4.06 3.82 2.57
C ASP A 116 -5.48 4.41 2.50
N HIS A 117 -6.47 3.60 2.83
CA HIS A 117 -7.87 4.00 2.88
C HIS A 117 -8.35 4.06 4.35
N PRO A 118 -8.98 5.16 4.77
CA PRO A 118 -9.14 6.43 4.06
C PRO A 118 -7.83 7.23 3.97
N ALA A 119 -7.67 7.98 2.86
CA ALA A 119 -6.51 8.84 2.69
C ALA A 119 -6.53 9.98 3.72
N ILE A 120 -5.62 9.94 4.68
CA ILE A 120 -5.50 10.95 5.73
C ILE A 120 -4.58 12.07 5.27
N MET A 121 -5.03 13.31 5.43
CA MET A 121 -4.26 14.50 5.09
C MET A 121 -4.60 15.67 5.99
N THR A 122 -3.71 16.63 6.07
CA THR A 122 -3.98 17.91 6.76
C THR A 122 -4.85 18.83 5.90
N MET A 123 -5.49 19.80 6.55
CA MET A 123 -6.27 20.85 5.88
C MET A 123 -5.41 22.09 5.52
N SER A 124 -4.10 21.94 5.42
CA SER A 124 -3.17 22.99 4.98
C SER A 124 -3.16 23.13 3.45
N ILE A 125 -2.54 24.18 2.94
CA ILE A 125 -2.31 24.41 1.52
C ILE A 125 -0.79 24.59 1.33
N PRO A 126 -0.10 23.66 0.64
CA PRO A 126 -0.61 22.37 0.19
C PRO A 126 -0.93 21.42 1.36
N PRO A 127 -1.83 20.45 1.14
CA PRO A 127 -2.11 19.43 2.16
C PRO A 127 -0.87 18.56 2.41
N GLN A 128 -0.76 18.02 3.62
CA GLN A 128 0.33 17.14 3.99
C GLN A 128 -0.22 15.74 4.33
N ILE A 129 0.44 14.73 3.80
CA ILE A 129 0.12 13.32 4.04
C ILE A 129 1.15 12.76 5.01
N PRO A 130 0.72 12.26 6.19
CA PRO A 130 1.63 11.64 7.15
C PRO A 130 2.10 10.27 6.66
N GLY A 131 3.30 9.87 7.08
CA GLY A 131 3.94 8.64 6.61
C GLY A 131 3.14 7.37 6.88
N ASN A 132 2.37 7.32 7.96
CA ASN A 132 1.51 6.18 8.31
C ASN A 132 0.29 6.02 7.39
N SER A 133 0.02 6.97 6.52
CA SER A 133 -1.04 6.89 5.49
C SER A 133 -0.47 6.60 4.10
N ILE A 134 0.83 6.39 3.99
CA ILE A 134 1.52 6.09 2.74
C ILE A 134 1.84 4.60 2.70
N LEU A 135 1.29 3.90 1.72
CA LEU A 135 1.56 2.47 1.51
C LEU A 135 2.86 2.24 0.74
N SER A 136 3.08 3.04 -0.30
CA SER A 136 4.31 2.95 -1.09
C SER A 136 4.65 4.27 -1.78
N VAL A 137 5.95 4.45 -2.05
CA VAL A 137 6.48 5.51 -2.90
C VAL A 137 7.46 4.86 -3.87
N GLU A 138 7.22 5.01 -5.16
CA GLU A 138 8.01 4.42 -6.24
C GLU A 138 8.56 5.50 -7.15
N LEU A 139 9.84 5.42 -7.53
CA LEU A 139 10.44 6.30 -8.52
C LEU A 139 10.07 5.81 -9.93
N VAL A 140 9.39 6.64 -10.70
CA VAL A 140 9.00 6.35 -12.09
C VAL A 140 10.15 6.74 -13.02
N LYS A 141 10.68 5.77 -13.74
CA LYS A 141 11.78 5.96 -14.71
C LYS A 141 11.24 6.15 -16.13
#